data_b913625d240f2c3d5f72ae2508e0a8da
#
_entry.id   b913625d240f2c3d5f72ae2508e0a8da
#
_cell.length_a   1.000
_cell.length_b   1.000
_cell.length_c   1.000
_cell.angle_alpha   90.00
_cell.angle_beta   90.00
_cell.angle_gamma   90.00
#
_symmetry.space_group_name_H-M   'P 1'
#
loop_
_entity.id
_entity.type
_entity.pdbx_description
1 polymer ?
#
loop_
_entity_poly.entity_id
_entity_poly.type
_entity_poly.pdbx_seq_one_letter_code
_entity_poly.pdbx_strand_id
1 'polypeptide(L)'
;MDQFLERDIQYLKGVGDKRARLFHKLGIFVVGDLVRYYPRTYEDWSVTTPAAQAPEGTTVCVQATMVTPMRTHLIRKGMTLYKADFTDGETLIHVTLFNTKFLAEKLRMYQDYLLLGKVERNFTTVQMSAPKIEPLTARRIHPIYTQTGSLNANLIAKAVDYALAHMAPLPDTLSSALREKYLSLIHI
;
A
#
# COMPACT_ATOMS: atom_id res chain seq x y z
N MET A 1 1.19 21.26 24.79
CA MET A 1 1.76 20.75 23.56
C MET A 1 2.28 19.34 23.84
N ASP A 2 2.04 18.38 22.99
CA ASP A 2 2.47 17.00 23.25
C ASP A 2 4.00 16.90 23.12
N GLN A 3 4.69 16.66 24.22
CA GLN A 3 6.16 16.51 24.25
C GLN A 3 6.66 15.45 23.26
N PHE A 4 5.82 14.48 22.91
CA PHE A 4 6.16 13.46 21.93
C PHE A 4 6.34 14.05 20.53
N LEU A 5 5.53 15.04 20.14
CA LEU A 5 5.62 15.71 18.83
C LEU A 5 6.87 16.60 18.70
N GLU A 6 7.40 17.12 19.80
CA GLU A 6 8.63 17.94 19.83
C GLU A 6 9.91 17.10 19.87
N ARG A 7 9.78 15.78 20.02
CA ARG A 7 10.92 14.86 20.11
C ARG A 7 11.61 14.76 18.75
N ASP A 8 12.95 14.78 18.78
CA ASP A 8 13.78 14.57 17.59
C ASP A 8 13.46 13.22 16.93
N ILE A 9 13.38 13.23 15.61
CA ILE A 9 13.01 12.08 14.77
C ILE A 9 13.93 10.87 14.95
N GLN A 10 15.19 11.07 15.32
CA GLN A 10 16.16 9.98 15.56
C GLN A 10 15.75 9.04 16.69
N TYR A 11 14.97 9.53 17.67
CA TYR A 11 14.49 8.74 18.80
C TYR A 11 13.18 8.03 18.52
N LEU A 12 12.61 8.20 17.31
CA LEU A 12 11.45 7.43 16.92
C LEU A 12 11.84 5.97 16.66
N LYS A 13 11.04 5.03 17.16
CA LYS A 13 11.30 3.60 17.00
C LYS A 13 11.48 3.24 15.53
N GLY A 14 12.62 2.65 15.20
CA GLY A 14 12.94 2.21 13.84
C GLY A 14 13.60 3.27 12.96
N VAL A 15 13.84 4.49 13.44
CA VAL A 15 14.54 5.53 12.68
C VAL A 15 16.06 5.47 12.93
N GLY A 16 16.55 5.84 14.10
CA GLY A 16 17.98 5.91 14.43
C GLY A 16 18.76 6.91 13.55
N ASP A 17 20.04 7.14 13.87
CA ASP A 17 20.86 8.22 13.29
C ASP A 17 20.96 8.20 11.76
N LYS A 18 21.20 7.02 11.17
CA LYS A 18 21.36 6.90 9.71
C LYS A 18 20.09 7.28 8.95
N ARG A 19 18.93 6.88 9.48
CA ARG A 19 17.62 7.19 8.86
C ARG A 19 17.18 8.61 9.18
N ALA A 20 17.48 9.13 10.37
CA ALA A 20 17.22 10.52 10.75
C ALA A 20 17.84 11.50 9.75
N ARG A 21 19.07 11.28 9.31
CA ARG A 21 19.72 12.10 8.27
C ARG A 21 18.96 12.09 6.94
N LEU A 22 18.24 11.01 6.62
CA LEU A 22 17.42 10.94 5.42
C LEU A 22 16.09 11.70 5.61
N PHE A 23 15.49 11.63 6.78
CA PHE A 23 14.33 12.44 7.14
C PHE A 23 14.65 13.93 7.17
N HIS A 24 15.83 14.32 7.70
CA HIS A 24 16.29 15.72 7.66
C HIS A 24 16.38 16.28 6.24
N LYS A 25 16.77 15.47 5.24
CA LYS A 25 16.76 15.88 3.82
C LYS A 25 15.36 16.16 3.28
N LEU A 26 14.31 15.64 3.93
CA LEU A 26 12.90 15.93 3.63
C LEU A 26 12.35 17.11 4.44
N GLY A 27 13.18 17.75 5.27
CA GLY A 27 12.72 18.80 6.18
C GLY A 27 12.03 18.27 7.44
N ILE A 28 12.17 16.98 7.75
CA ILE A 28 11.54 16.32 8.91
C ILE A 28 12.60 16.19 10.01
N PHE A 29 12.53 17.02 11.04
CA PHE A 29 13.47 17.06 12.15
C PHE A 29 12.88 16.47 13.44
N VAL A 30 11.59 16.73 13.69
CA VAL A 30 10.86 16.26 14.85
C VAL A 30 9.69 15.37 14.46
N VAL A 31 9.13 14.63 15.42
CA VAL A 31 7.97 13.76 15.18
C VAL A 31 6.76 14.54 14.66
N GLY A 32 6.58 15.79 15.11
CA GLY A 32 5.52 16.68 14.62
C GLY A 32 5.63 17.00 13.13
N ASP A 33 6.85 17.13 12.59
CA ASP A 33 7.05 17.32 11.15
C ASP A 33 6.65 16.06 10.37
N LEU A 34 7.00 14.88 10.92
CA LEU A 34 6.64 13.60 10.30
C LEU A 34 5.12 13.43 10.20
N VAL A 35 4.37 13.73 11.27
CA VAL A 35 2.89 13.63 11.27
C VAL A 35 2.26 14.59 10.27
N ARG A 36 2.89 15.74 10.02
CA ARG A 36 2.44 16.73 9.01
C ARG A 36 2.96 16.43 7.59
N TYR A 37 3.79 15.42 7.43
CA TYR A 37 4.29 15.00 6.13
C TYR A 37 3.23 14.17 5.39
N TYR A 38 2.37 14.83 4.63
CA TYR A 38 1.24 14.20 3.95
C TYR A 38 1.68 13.32 2.77
N PRO A 39 0.98 12.20 2.53
CA PRO A 39 1.26 11.34 1.38
C PRO A 39 0.92 12.05 0.07
N ARG A 40 1.62 11.68 -1.00
CA ARG A 40 1.39 12.21 -2.36
C ARG A 40 0.05 11.74 -2.94
N THR A 41 -0.33 10.51 -2.62
CA THR A 41 -1.57 9.88 -3.07
C THR A 41 -1.91 8.72 -2.14
N TYR A 42 -3.07 8.11 -2.36
CA TYR A 42 -3.53 6.94 -1.63
C TYR A 42 -3.85 5.81 -2.60
N GLU A 43 -3.61 4.58 -2.18
CA GLU A 43 -4.07 3.37 -2.86
C GLU A 43 -5.15 2.72 -2.01
N ASP A 44 -6.35 2.59 -2.57
CA ASP A 44 -7.46 1.95 -1.86
C ASP A 44 -7.46 0.44 -2.12
N TRP A 45 -7.14 -0.32 -1.07
CA TRP A 45 -7.20 -1.78 -1.05
C TRP A 45 -8.40 -2.28 -0.21
N SER A 46 -9.22 -1.38 0.31
CA SER A 46 -10.36 -1.72 1.16
C SER A 46 -11.55 -2.22 0.35
N VAL A 47 -11.74 -1.66 -0.85
CA VAL A 47 -12.83 -2.00 -1.75
C VAL A 47 -12.34 -2.98 -2.82
N THR A 48 -12.96 -4.15 -2.88
CA THR A 48 -12.66 -5.16 -3.90
C THR A 48 -13.77 -5.26 -4.92
N THR A 49 -13.40 -5.40 -6.19
CA THR A 49 -14.33 -5.58 -7.32
C THR A 49 -14.16 -7.00 -7.87
N PRO A 50 -15.24 -7.78 -8.07
CA PRO A 50 -15.14 -9.06 -8.77
C PRO A 50 -14.52 -8.89 -10.16
N ALA A 51 -13.64 -9.81 -10.54
CA ALA A 51 -12.89 -9.71 -11.81
C ALA A 51 -13.82 -9.66 -13.02
N ALA A 52 -14.97 -10.35 -12.96
CA ALA A 52 -16.00 -10.32 -14.00
C ALA A 52 -16.61 -8.93 -14.22
N GLN A 53 -16.75 -8.14 -13.13
CA GLN A 53 -17.41 -6.84 -13.15
C GLN A 53 -16.44 -5.68 -13.39
N ALA A 54 -15.13 -5.92 -13.27
CA ALA A 54 -14.12 -4.89 -13.45
C ALA A 54 -14.12 -4.36 -14.89
N PRO A 55 -14.27 -3.05 -15.14
CA PRO A 55 -14.21 -2.50 -16.49
C PRO A 55 -12.82 -2.70 -17.10
N GLU A 56 -12.78 -3.02 -18.40
CA GLU A 56 -11.52 -3.18 -19.12
C GLU A 56 -10.68 -1.89 -19.06
N GLY A 57 -9.39 -2.06 -18.88
CA GLY A 57 -8.45 -0.95 -18.83
C GLY A 57 -8.42 -0.17 -17.51
N THR A 58 -9.29 -0.50 -16.53
CA THR A 58 -9.31 0.17 -15.22
C THR A 58 -8.40 -0.54 -14.22
N THR A 59 -7.88 0.23 -13.28
CA THR A 59 -7.13 -0.30 -12.13
C THR A 59 -8.11 -0.57 -11.00
N VAL A 60 -8.22 -1.82 -10.60
CA VAL A 60 -9.09 -2.27 -9.50
C VAL A 60 -8.35 -3.17 -8.54
N CYS A 61 -8.87 -3.29 -7.33
CA CYS A 61 -8.43 -4.29 -6.36
C CYS A 61 -9.36 -5.51 -6.47
N VAL A 62 -8.79 -6.69 -6.74
CA VAL A 62 -9.52 -7.96 -6.78
C VAL A 62 -9.01 -8.85 -5.66
N GLN A 63 -9.93 -9.44 -4.89
CA GLN A 63 -9.57 -10.53 -3.98
C GLN A 63 -9.60 -11.83 -4.76
N ALA A 64 -8.49 -12.59 -4.75
CA ALA A 64 -8.41 -13.83 -5.49
C ALA A 64 -7.48 -14.86 -4.82
N THR A 65 -7.79 -16.13 -5.00
CA THR A 65 -7.02 -17.29 -4.54
C THR A 65 -6.08 -17.76 -5.64
N MET A 66 -4.82 -17.99 -5.32
CA MET A 66 -3.84 -18.58 -6.26
C MET A 66 -4.16 -20.06 -6.48
N VAL A 67 -4.45 -20.47 -7.73
CA VAL A 67 -4.89 -21.84 -8.07
C VAL A 67 -3.88 -22.64 -8.87
N THR A 68 -2.85 -22.01 -9.45
CA THR A 68 -1.75 -22.72 -10.12
C THR A 68 -0.40 -22.33 -9.54
N PRO A 69 0.61 -23.22 -9.59
CA PRO A 69 1.95 -22.86 -9.15
C PRO A 69 2.55 -21.79 -10.06
N MET A 70 3.43 -20.97 -9.49
CA MET A 70 4.16 -19.95 -10.24
C MET A 70 5.09 -20.60 -11.26
N ARG A 71 4.86 -20.32 -12.54
CA ARG A 71 5.68 -20.78 -13.67
C ARG A 71 6.67 -19.70 -14.07
N THR A 72 7.92 -20.07 -14.24
CA THR A 72 8.99 -19.15 -14.62
C THR A 72 9.31 -19.31 -16.09
N HIS A 73 9.32 -18.20 -16.83
CA HIS A 73 9.69 -18.15 -18.25
C HIS A 73 10.81 -17.13 -18.46
N LEU A 74 11.98 -17.62 -18.86
CA LEU A 74 13.08 -16.76 -19.27
C LEU A 74 12.87 -16.34 -20.73
N ILE A 75 12.62 -15.06 -20.97
CA ILE A 75 12.37 -14.51 -22.32
C ILE A 75 13.71 -14.13 -22.97
N ARG A 76 14.56 -13.40 -22.24
CA ARG A 76 15.91 -13.02 -22.64
C ARG A 76 16.75 -12.68 -21.42
N LYS A 77 18.06 -12.50 -21.61
CA LYS A 77 18.96 -12.06 -20.53
C LYS A 77 18.42 -10.79 -19.86
N GLY A 78 18.17 -10.84 -18.57
CA GLY A 78 17.63 -9.74 -17.77
C GLY A 78 16.08 -9.61 -17.79
N MET A 79 15.33 -10.49 -18.50
CA MET A 79 13.87 -10.48 -18.53
C MET A 79 13.27 -11.85 -18.24
N THR A 80 12.75 -12.00 -17.05
CA THR A 80 12.07 -13.21 -16.57
C THR A 80 10.60 -12.89 -16.29
N LEU A 81 9.71 -13.72 -16.82
CA LEU A 81 8.27 -13.67 -16.51
C LEU A 81 7.93 -14.74 -15.49
N TYR A 82 7.06 -14.38 -14.57
CA TYR A 82 6.43 -15.29 -13.63
C TYR A 82 4.94 -15.27 -13.88
N LYS A 83 4.35 -16.43 -14.15
CA LYS A 83 2.93 -16.56 -14.48
C LYS A 83 2.26 -17.52 -13.53
N ALA A 84 1.10 -17.13 -13.05
CA ALA A 84 0.19 -17.98 -12.28
C ALA A 84 -1.25 -17.58 -12.52
N ASP A 85 -2.15 -18.51 -12.27
CA ASP A 85 -3.57 -18.28 -12.36
C ASP A 85 -4.16 -18.11 -10.96
N PHE A 86 -5.06 -17.16 -10.85
CA PHE A 86 -5.83 -16.85 -9.66
C PHE A 86 -7.31 -16.96 -9.98
N THR A 87 -8.15 -17.13 -8.97
CA THR A 87 -9.61 -17.09 -9.12
C THR A 87 -10.26 -16.30 -7.99
N ASP A 88 -11.29 -15.55 -8.30
CA ASP A 88 -12.17 -14.91 -7.32
C ASP A 88 -13.40 -15.79 -6.97
N GLY A 89 -13.39 -17.06 -7.41
CA GLY A 89 -14.46 -18.02 -7.24
C GLY A 89 -15.32 -18.19 -8.50
N GLU A 90 -15.42 -17.16 -9.35
CA GLU A 90 -16.23 -17.17 -10.57
C GLU A 90 -15.35 -17.04 -11.84
N THR A 91 -14.30 -16.24 -11.75
CA THR A 91 -13.47 -15.88 -12.90
C THR A 91 -12.04 -16.33 -12.73
N LEU A 92 -11.45 -16.88 -13.80
CA LEU A 92 -10.02 -17.17 -13.85
C LEU A 92 -9.23 -15.92 -14.27
N ILE A 93 -8.23 -15.56 -13.48
CA ILE A 93 -7.40 -14.37 -13.66
C ILE A 93 -5.98 -14.79 -13.95
N HIS A 94 -5.49 -14.52 -15.15
CA HIS A 94 -4.11 -14.79 -15.54
C HIS A 94 -3.20 -13.65 -15.08
N VAL A 95 -2.31 -13.92 -14.13
CA VAL A 95 -1.37 -12.94 -13.59
C VAL A 95 0.01 -13.16 -14.19
N THR A 96 0.59 -12.08 -14.73
CA THR A 96 1.97 -12.05 -15.22
C THR A 96 2.78 -11.03 -14.44
N LEU A 97 3.89 -11.46 -13.85
CA LEU A 97 4.84 -10.61 -13.13
C LEU A 97 6.16 -10.54 -13.88
N PHE A 98 6.88 -9.41 -13.78
CA PHE A 98 8.13 -9.16 -14.49
C PHE A 98 9.27 -8.97 -13.51
N ASN A 99 10.33 -9.79 -13.61
CA ASN A 99 11.57 -9.68 -12.81
C ASN A 99 11.36 -9.63 -11.28
N THR A 100 10.26 -10.17 -10.78
CA THR A 100 9.89 -10.13 -9.35
C THR A 100 10.09 -11.48 -8.67
N LYS A 101 11.27 -12.08 -8.79
CA LYS A 101 11.61 -13.38 -8.20
C LYS A 101 11.19 -13.48 -6.73
N PHE A 102 11.56 -12.47 -5.94
CA PHE A 102 11.26 -12.47 -4.51
C PHE A 102 9.76 -12.49 -4.18
N LEU A 103 8.92 -11.82 -4.98
CA LEU A 103 7.47 -11.87 -4.83
C LEU A 103 6.95 -13.24 -5.26
N ALA A 104 7.40 -13.73 -6.41
CA ALA A 104 7.00 -15.02 -6.95
C ALA A 104 7.29 -16.19 -5.97
N GLU A 105 8.42 -16.14 -5.25
CA GLU A 105 8.81 -17.15 -4.24
C GLU A 105 8.01 -17.06 -2.94
N LYS A 106 7.38 -15.91 -2.65
CA LYS A 106 6.55 -15.71 -1.45
C LYS A 106 5.11 -16.21 -1.62
N LEU A 107 4.59 -16.17 -2.84
CA LEU A 107 3.22 -16.57 -3.11
C LEU A 107 3.04 -18.08 -2.92
N ARG A 108 1.90 -18.46 -2.37
CA ARG A 108 1.55 -19.86 -2.09
C ARG A 108 0.22 -20.20 -2.73
N MET A 109 0.13 -21.39 -3.29
CA MET A 109 -1.13 -21.94 -3.80
C MET A 109 -2.17 -22.05 -2.68
N TYR A 110 -3.42 -21.90 -3.05
CA TYR A 110 -4.59 -22.01 -2.18
C TYR A 110 -4.61 -20.97 -1.03
N GLN A 111 -3.90 -19.87 -1.23
CA GLN A 111 -3.98 -18.69 -0.34
C GLN A 111 -4.62 -17.53 -1.07
N ASP A 112 -5.36 -16.74 -0.32
CA ASP A 112 -6.04 -15.54 -0.80
C ASP A 112 -5.11 -14.33 -0.76
N TYR A 113 -5.20 -13.55 -1.81
CA TYR A 113 -4.45 -12.32 -2.01
C TYR A 113 -5.34 -11.19 -2.50
N LEU A 114 -4.90 -9.98 -2.29
CA LEU A 114 -5.42 -8.80 -2.96
C LEU A 114 -4.52 -8.50 -4.16
N LEU A 115 -5.13 -8.37 -5.32
CA LEU A 115 -4.48 -8.04 -6.59
C LEU A 115 -4.89 -6.63 -7.00
N LEU A 116 -4.01 -5.66 -6.90
CA LEU A 116 -4.27 -4.29 -7.35
C LEU A 116 -3.56 -4.04 -8.68
N GLY A 117 -4.31 -3.89 -9.75
CA GLY A 117 -3.73 -3.71 -11.07
C GLY A 117 -4.76 -3.42 -12.15
N LYS A 118 -4.25 -3.15 -13.33
CA LYS A 118 -5.08 -2.92 -14.51
C LYS A 118 -5.64 -4.24 -15.01
N VAL A 119 -6.96 -4.26 -15.23
CA VAL A 119 -7.66 -5.41 -15.82
C VAL A 119 -7.64 -5.30 -17.34
N GLU A 120 -7.19 -6.36 -17.97
CA GLU A 120 -7.21 -6.56 -19.43
C GLU A 120 -8.08 -7.78 -19.74
N ARG A 121 -8.85 -7.73 -20.81
CA ARG A 121 -9.70 -8.85 -21.23
C ARG A 121 -9.23 -9.38 -22.56
N ASN A 122 -9.18 -10.70 -22.67
CA ASN A 122 -8.95 -11.39 -23.92
C ASN A 122 -10.05 -12.45 -24.09
N PHE A 123 -11.09 -12.10 -24.88
CA PHE A 123 -12.30 -12.91 -25.05
C PHE A 123 -12.97 -13.22 -23.70
N THR A 124 -12.79 -14.43 -23.19
CA THR A 124 -13.41 -14.92 -21.95
C THR A 124 -12.46 -14.89 -20.74
N THR A 125 -11.21 -14.49 -20.92
CA THR A 125 -10.20 -14.51 -19.86
C THR A 125 -9.88 -13.12 -19.34
N VAL A 126 -9.69 -13.00 -18.03
CA VAL A 126 -9.21 -11.80 -17.38
C VAL A 126 -7.69 -11.91 -17.19
N GLN A 127 -6.96 -10.86 -17.53
CA GLN A 127 -5.52 -10.79 -17.36
C GLN A 127 -5.13 -9.57 -16.55
N MET A 128 -4.10 -9.72 -15.73
CA MET A 128 -3.48 -8.62 -15.00
C MET A 128 -1.97 -8.67 -15.20
N SER A 129 -1.42 -7.61 -15.80
CA SER A 129 0.00 -7.46 -16.05
C SER A 129 0.65 -6.65 -14.92
N ALA A 130 1.62 -7.26 -14.23
CA ALA A 130 2.33 -6.68 -13.10
C ALA A 130 1.43 -6.06 -12.01
N PRO A 131 0.37 -6.76 -11.54
CA PRO A 131 -0.42 -6.26 -10.43
C PRO A 131 0.46 -6.20 -9.18
N LYS A 132 0.15 -5.28 -8.26
CA LYS A 132 0.62 -5.36 -6.88
C LYS A 132 -0.14 -6.49 -6.20
N ILE A 133 0.56 -7.31 -5.44
CA ILE A 133 -0.02 -8.47 -4.74
C ILE A 133 0.32 -8.37 -3.26
N GLU A 134 -0.72 -8.33 -2.45
CA GLU A 134 -0.61 -8.22 -0.99
C GLU A 134 -1.50 -9.26 -0.30
N PRO A 135 -1.19 -9.68 0.93
CA PRO A 135 -2.07 -10.54 1.71
C PRO A 135 -3.36 -9.81 2.10
N LEU A 136 -4.42 -10.53 2.46
CA LEU A 136 -5.70 -9.94 2.89
C LEU A 136 -5.57 -8.98 4.08
N THR A 137 -4.54 -9.14 4.91
CA THR A 137 -4.24 -8.22 6.02
C THR A 137 -3.91 -6.80 5.56
N ALA A 138 -3.60 -6.62 4.28
CA ALA A 138 -3.34 -5.31 3.68
C ALA A 138 -4.62 -4.56 3.26
N ARG A 139 -5.82 -5.12 3.52
CA ARG A 139 -7.11 -4.52 3.17
C ARG A 139 -7.37 -3.23 3.94
N ARG A 140 -6.86 -2.12 3.42
CA ARG A 140 -7.02 -0.76 3.95
C ARG A 140 -6.59 0.26 2.90
N ILE A 141 -6.83 1.53 3.17
CA ILE A 141 -6.25 2.62 2.37
C ILE A 141 -4.77 2.74 2.74
N HIS A 142 -3.89 2.63 1.74
CA HIS A 142 -2.45 2.75 1.91
C HIS A 142 -1.96 4.13 1.49
N PRO A 143 -1.32 4.91 2.37
CA PRO A 143 -0.70 6.17 2.00
C PRO A 143 0.58 5.93 1.19
N ILE A 144 0.71 6.62 0.06
CA ILE A 144 1.89 6.56 -0.81
C ILE A 144 2.71 7.82 -0.65
N TYR A 145 3.87 7.70 -0.03
CA TYR A 145 4.80 8.81 0.20
C TYR A 145 5.79 8.95 -0.95
N THR A 146 6.24 10.19 -1.17
CA THR A 146 7.33 10.45 -2.13
C THR A 146 8.62 9.83 -1.63
N GLN A 147 9.26 9.02 -2.48
CA GLN A 147 10.55 8.43 -2.19
C GLN A 147 11.67 9.43 -2.49
N THR A 148 12.69 9.47 -1.66
CA THR A 148 13.90 10.23 -1.90
C THR A 148 15.13 9.37 -1.61
N GLY A 149 15.90 9.07 -2.63
CA GLY A 149 17.17 8.31 -2.50
C GLY A 149 16.95 6.97 -1.78
N SER A 150 17.57 6.81 -0.62
CA SER A 150 17.54 5.57 0.18
C SER A 150 16.37 5.49 1.17
N LEU A 151 15.50 6.50 1.24
CA LEU A 151 14.31 6.49 2.07
C LEU A 151 13.10 6.01 1.27
N ASN A 152 12.69 4.78 1.49
CA ASN A 152 11.58 4.19 0.75
C ASN A 152 10.22 4.55 1.42
N ALA A 153 9.15 4.62 0.61
CA ALA A 153 7.81 4.99 1.06
C ALA A 153 7.27 4.13 2.22
N ASN A 154 7.57 2.83 2.23
CA ASN A 154 7.13 1.92 3.29
C ASN A 154 7.78 2.24 4.65
N LEU A 155 9.00 2.76 4.64
CA LEU A 155 9.67 3.16 5.87
C LEU A 155 9.06 4.44 6.43
N ILE A 156 8.72 5.38 5.56
CA ILE A 156 7.99 6.60 5.95
C ILE A 156 6.63 6.23 6.52
N ALA A 157 5.85 5.40 5.81
CA ALA A 157 4.53 4.95 6.26
C ALA A 157 4.58 4.29 7.64
N LYS A 158 5.53 3.37 7.87
CA LYS A 158 5.71 2.73 9.18
C LYS A 158 6.08 3.70 10.27
N ALA A 159 6.90 4.71 9.98
CA ALA A 159 7.27 5.73 10.94
C ALA A 159 6.07 6.62 11.30
N VAL A 160 5.25 6.99 10.31
CA VAL A 160 4.00 7.74 10.51
C VAL A 160 2.99 6.92 11.31
N ASP A 161 2.75 5.65 10.93
CA ASP A 161 1.85 4.73 11.66
C ASP A 161 2.26 4.63 13.14
N TYR A 162 3.57 4.49 13.39
CA TYR A 162 4.08 4.46 14.76
C TYR A 162 3.86 5.78 15.50
N ALA A 163 4.12 6.91 14.86
CA ALA A 163 3.92 8.23 15.45
C ALA A 163 2.45 8.48 15.80
N LEU A 164 1.54 8.19 14.87
CA LEU A 164 0.08 8.34 15.07
C LEU A 164 -0.46 7.44 16.20
N ALA A 165 0.08 6.22 16.34
CA ALA A 165 -0.32 5.29 17.39
C ALA A 165 0.15 5.69 18.80
N HIS A 166 1.17 6.57 18.91
CA HIS A 166 1.78 6.92 20.18
C HIS A 166 1.62 8.39 20.57
N MET A 167 1.10 9.24 19.67
CA MET A 167 0.79 10.63 20.00
C MET A 167 -0.53 10.73 20.77
N ALA A 168 -0.63 11.76 21.61
CA ALA A 168 -1.91 12.09 22.23
C ALA A 168 -2.92 12.54 21.16
N PRO A 169 -4.23 12.28 21.36
CA PRO A 169 -5.26 12.79 20.48
C PRO A 169 -5.11 14.31 20.32
N LEU A 170 -5.14 14.78 19.07
CA LEU A 170 -5.08 16.21 18.80
C LEU A 170 -6.35 16.86 19.38
N PRO A 171 -6.22 17.99 20.09
CA PRO A 171 -7.39 18.71 20.58
C PRO A 171 -8.22 19.20 19.39
N ASP A 172 -9.51 18.98 19.46
CA ASP A 172 -10.41 19.57 18.47
C ASP A 172 -10.49 21.07 18.67
N THR A 173 -10.09 21.83 17.66
CA THR A 173 -10.08 23.29 17.68
C THR A 173 -11.44 23.90 17.33
N LEU A 174 -12.41 23.09 16.87
CA LEU A 174 -13.75 23.55 16.55
C LEU A 174 -14.59 23.69 17.82
N SER A 175 -15.36 24.78 17.92
CA SER A 175 -16.35 24.94 18.98
C SER A 175 -17.44 23.87 18.86
N SER A 176 -18.06 23.48 19.99
CA SER A 176 -19.16 22.50 19.99
C SER A 176 -20.28 22.84 19.00
N ALA A 177 -20.66 24.12 18.91
CA ALA A 177 -21.66 24.58 17.95
C ALA A 177 -21.26 24.39 16.48
N LEU A 178 -19.97 24.56 16.14
CA LEU A 178 -19.48 24.32 14.78
C LEU A 178 -19.40 22.82 14.48
N ARG A 179 -19.03 22.01 15.46
CA ARG A 179 -19.03 20.54 15.33
C ARG A 179 -20.42 19.98 15.01
N GLU A 180 -21.43 20.42 15.76
CA GLU A 180 -22.82 20.00 15.53
C GLU A 180 -23.33 20.45 14.16
N LYS A 181 -23.01 21.70 13.75
CA LYS A 181 -23.48 22.26 12.49
C LYS A 181 -22.86 21.62 11.25
N TYR A 182 -21.59 21.25 11.31
CA TYR A 182 -20.81 20.82 10.13
C TYR A 182 -20.40 19.34 10.17
N LEU A 183 -20.91 18.55 11.13
CA LEU A 183 -20.54 17.13 11.27
C LEU A 183 -19.02 16.97 11.16
N SER A 184 -18.30 17.38 12.20
CA SER A 184 -16.83 17.36 12.19
C SER A 184 -16.30 16.04 11.61
N LEU A 185 -15.45 16.11 10.61
CA LEU A 185 -14.82 14.98 9.93
C LEU A 185 -13.99 14.06 10.87
N ILE A 186 -13.84 14.46 12.13
CA ILE A 186 -13.13 13.69 13.18
C ILE A 186 -13.93 12.45 13.61
N HIS A 187 -15.19 12.36 13.22
CA HIS A 187 -16.07 11.22 13.57
C HIS A 187 -16.38 10.27 12.40
N ILE A 188 -15.63 10.38 11.29
CA ILE A 188 -15.75 9.47 10.15
C ILE A 188 -14.70 8.37 10.25
#